data_759a07ab859169a1501f8b0188124613
#
_entry.id   759a07ab859169a1501f8b0188124613
#
_cell.length_a   1.000
_cell.length_b   1.000
_cell.length_c   1.000
_cell.angle_alpha   90.00
_cell.angle_beta   90.00
_cell.angle_gamma   90.00
#
_symmetry.space_group_name_H-M   'P 1'
#
loop_
_entity.id
_entity.type
_entity.pdbx_description
1 polymer ?
#
loop_
_entity_poly.entity_id
_entity_poly.type
_entity_poly.pdbx_seq_one_letter_code
_entity_poly.pdbx_strand_id
1 'polypeptide(L)'
;MELDDLALALSLADDADAISLARFRALDLRVETKPDLTPVSEADRAVESALRARLARERPGEPVLGEEEGGEDSSGWILDPIDGTRNYTRGIPVWATMIVFAERVAVVSAPALGRRWWAERGHGAYANGEQIHVSQIERVEDATVLVRGLEPPALAARAWHVRAFGDFWAHMLVAEGAAELAVDAPDLAIWDWAPLSIILEEAGGRYESSVSWNGKLDVSELR
;
A
#
# COMPACT_ATOMS: atom_id res chain seq x y z
N MET A 1 -19.58 3.56 -22.05
CA MET A 1 -19.75 2.42 -21.12
C MET A 1 -18.95 2.78 -19.88
N GLU A 2 -19.63 2.92 -18.79
CA GLU A 2 -18.99 3.24 -17.51
C GLU A 2 -18.20 2.02 -17.03
N LEU A 3 -16.95 2.22 -16.63
CA LEU A 3 -16.14 1.15 -16.05
C LEU A 3 -16.73 0.76 -14.68
N ASP A 4 -16.65 -0.51 -14.30
CA ASP A 4 -16.87 -0.89 -12.91
C ASP A 4 -15.75 -0.30 -12.00
N ASP A 5 -15.96 -0.32 -10.71
CA ASP A 5 -15.07 0.38 -9.78
C ASP A 5 -13.67 -0.23 -9.75
N LEU A 6 -13.54 -1.55 -9.85
CA LEU A 6 -12.23 -2.21 -9.92
C LEU A 6 -11.53 -1.89 -11.24
N ALA A 7 -12.24 -1.96 -12.36
CA ALA A 7 -11.66 -1.63 -13.66
C ALA A 7 -11.20 -0.16 -13.71
N LEU A 8 -11.97 0.75 -13.12
CA LEU A 8 -11.57 2.16 -13.00
C LEU A 8 -10.34 2.31 -12.10
N ALA A 9 -10.31 1.68 -10.93
CA ALA A 9 -9.15 1.75 -10.02
C ALA A 9 -7.86 1.22 -10.68
N LEU A 10 -7.94 0.10 -11.40
CA LEU A 10 -6.81 -0.45 -12.17
C LEU A 10 -6.35 0.51 -13.27
N SER A 11 -7.29 1.13 -13.97
CA SER A 11 -6.96 2.10 -15.02
C SER A 11 -6.40 3.43 -14.47
N LEU A 12 -6.82 3.85 -13.27
CA LEU A 12 -6.21 4.97 -12.55
C LEU A 12 -4.77 4.63 -12.16
N ALA A 13 -4.52 3.39 -11.73
CA ALA A 13 -3.16 2.92 -11.44
C ALA A 13 -2.26 2.92 -12.70
N ASP A 14 -2.79 2.63 -13.90
CA ASP A 14 -2.03 2.76 -15.16
C ASP A 14 -1.60 4.21 -15.41
N ASP A 15 -2.49 5.18 -15.19
CA ASP A 15 -2.16 6.60 -15.33
C ASP A 15 -1.10 7.03 -14.31
N ALA A 16 -1.25 6.60 -13.05
CA ALA A 16 -0.29 6.88 -11.97
C ALA A 16 1.10 6.30 -12.29
N ASP A 17 1.15 5.04 -12.74
CA ASP A 17 2.39 4.36 -13.12
C ASP A 17 3.12 5.11 -14.25
N ALA A 18 2.38 5.57 -15.26
CA ALA A 18 2.98 6.30 -16.38
C ALA A 18 3.62 7.62 -15.91
N ILE A 19 2.97 8.36 -15.01
CA ILE A 19 3.47 9.64 -14.48
C ILE A 19 4.66 9.38 -13.54
N SER A 20 4.52 8.50 -12.57
CA SER A 20 5.51 8.24 -11.55
C SER A 20 6.79 7.61 -12.12
N LEU A 21 6.69 6.64 -13.06
CA LEU A 21 7.86 6.05 -13.73
C LEU A 21 8.62 7.08 -14.57
N ALA A 22 7.91 7.99 -15.25
CA ALA A 22 8.57 9.01 -16.07
C ALA A 22 9.44 9.97 -15.25
N ARG A 23 9.15 10.13 -13.95
CA ARG A 23 9.91 11.00 -13.05
C ARG A 23 10.84 10.24 -12.09
N PHE A 24 10.69 8.92 -11.98
CA PHE A 24 11.56 8.10 -11.13
C PHE A 24 13.01 8.16 -11.61
N ARG A 25 13.93 8.55 -10.72
CA ARG A 25 15.35 8.79 -11.00
C ARG A 25 15.63 9.92 -11.99
N ALA A 26 14.68 10.81 -12.27
CA ALA A 26 14.93 11.99 -13.08
C ALA A 26 15.93 12.92 -12.38
N LEU A 27 16.94 13.40 -13.11
CA LEU A 27 18.01 14.24 -12.56
C LEU A 27 17.50 15.61 -12.09
N ASP A 28 16.39 16.05 -12.64
CA ASP A 28 15.74 17.33 -12.36
C ASP A 28 14.49 17.18 -11.45
N LEU A 29 14.32 16.02 -10.80
CA LEU A 29 13.20 15.78 -9.87
C LEU A 29 13.22 16.81 -8.73
N ARG A 30 12.13 17.56 -8.59
CA ARG A 30 11.98 18.53 -7.50
C ARG A 30 11.41 17.82 -6.28
N VAL A 31 12.08 18.02 -5.15
CA VAL A 31 11.70 17.46 -3.84
C VAL A 31 11.60 18.60 -2.84
N GLU A 32 10.51 18.63 -2.09
CA GLU A 32 10.27 19.57 -1.00
C GLU A 32 10.13 18.80 0.32
N THR A 33 10.24 19.53 1.43
CA THR A 33 10.01 18.96 2.77
C THR A 33 8.70 19.49 3.31
N LYS A 34 7.78 18.59 3.68
CA LYS A 34 6.50 18.94 4.32
C LYS A 34 6.75 19.48 5.75
N PRO A 35 5.76 20.14 6.38
CA PRO A 35 5.91 20.65 7.76
C PRO A 35 6.22 19.57 8.80
N ASP A 36 5.81 18.34 8.57
CA ASP A 36 6.10 17.15 9.38
C ASP A 36 7.47 16.51 9.11
N LEU A 37 8.30 17.17 8.30
CA LEU A 37 9.65 16.75 7.88
C LEU A 37 9.68 15.54 6.93
N THR A 38 8.54 15.11 6.40
CA THR A 38 8.51 14.10 5.34
C THR A 38 8.80 14.74 3.97
N PRO A 39 9.44 14.02 3.03
CA PRO A 39 9.62 14.51 1.67
C PRO A 39 8.33 14.40 0.87
N VAL A 40 8.15 15.31 -0.07
CA VAL A 40 7.18 15.23 -1.16
C VAL A 40 7.88 15.62 -2.46
N SER A 41 7.63 14.90 -3.53
CA SER A 41 8.16 15.24 -4.85
C SER A 41 7.07 15.88 -5.75
N GLU A 42 7.50 16.49 -6.83
CA GLU A 42 6.57 16.96 -7.86
C GLU A 42 5.78 15.81 -8.50
N ALA A 43 6.32 14.57 -8.44
CA ALA A 43 5.64 13.38 -8.96
C ALA A 43 4.45 12.99 -8.10
N ASP A 44 4.56 13.05 -6.77
CA ASP A 44 3.44 12.80 -5.85
C ASP A 44 2.25 13.70 -6.20
N ARG A 45 2.50 15.01 -6.30
CA ARG A 45 1.47 15.99 -6.65
C ARG A 45 0.92 15.80 -8.06
N ALA A 46 1.77 15.48 -9.03
CA ALA A 46 1.34 15.28 -10.41
C ALA A 46 0.44 14.04 -10.55
N VAL A 47 0.77 12.95 -9.86
CA VAL A 47 -0.06 11.75 -9.81
C VAL A 47 -1.40 12.07 -9.18
N GLU A 48 -1.45 12.62 -7.96
CA GLU A 48 -2.71 12.88 -7.29
C GLU A 48 -3.61 13.82 -8.09
N SER A 49 -3.05 14.92 -8.60
CA SER A 49 -3.80 15.89 -9.41
C SER A 49 -4.38 15.25 -10.69
N ALA A 50 -3.63 14.38 -11.37
CA ALA A 50 -4.10 13.67 -12.55
C ALA A 50 -5.26 12.70 -12.23
N LEU A 51 -5.13 11.93 -11.14
CA LEU A 51 -6.16 10.98 -10.70
C LEU A 51 -7.44 11.74 -10.29
N ARG A 52 -7.33 12.83 -9.53
CA ARG A 52 -8.46 13.67 -9.15
C ARG A 52 -9.16 14.28 -10.37
N ALA A 53 -8.39 14.80 -11.33
CA ALA A 53 -8.95 15.36 -12.57
C ALA A 53 -9.69 14.30 -13.39
N ARG A 54 -9.24 13.07 -13.40
CA ARG A 54 -9.92 11.96 -14.05
C ARG A 54 -11.19 11.56 -13.30
N LEU A 55 -11.12 11.39 -11.97
CA LEU A 55 -12.28 11.08 -11.13
C LEU A 55 -13.37 12.13 -11.23
N ALA A 56 -13.03 13.40 -11.25
CA ALA A 56 -13.99 14.49 -11.43
C ALA A 56 -14.79 14.39 -12.76
N ARG A 57 -14.20 13.78 -13.80
CA ARG A 57 -14.88 13.55 -15.09
C ARG A 57 -15.69 12.26 -15.12
N GLU A 58 -15.16 11.17 -14.57
CA GLU A 58 -15.74 9.83 -14.68
C GLU A 58 -16.68 9.48 -13.54
N ARG A 59 -16.49 10.11 -12.37
CA ARG A 59 -17.26 9.92 -11.14
C ARG A 59 -17.63 11.27 -10.50
N PRO A 60 -18.37 12.16 -11.21
CA PRO A 60 -18.70 13.48 -10.69
C PRO A 60 -19.51 13.40 -9.40
N GLY A 61 -19.03 14.07 -8.36
CA GLY A 61 -19.69 14.12 -7.05
C GLY A 61 -19.28 13.03 -6.06
N GLU A 62 -18.46 12.04 -6.46
CA GLU A 62 -17.85 11.13 -5.51
C GLU A 62 -16.71 11.83 -4.75
N PRO A 63 -16.66 11.70 -3.40
CA PRO A 63 -15.59 12.33 -2.62
C PRO A 63 -14.24 11.69 -2.91
N VAL A 64 -13.18 12.51 -2.82
CA VAL A 64 -11.79 12.08 -2.98
C VAL A 64 -10.97 12.62 -1.83
N LEU A 65 -10.37 11.72 -1.06
CA LEU A 65 -9.38 12.01 -0.03
C LEU A 65 -8.00 11.58 -0.54
N GLY A 66 -7.00 12.43 -0.44
CA GLY A 66 -5.64 12.11 -0.84
C GLY A 66 -4.60 12.67 0.11
N GLU A 67 -3.39 12.12 0.06
CA GLU A 67 -2.28 12.51 0.92
C GLU A 67 -1.83 13.96 0.66
N GLU A 68 -1.79 14.41 -0.60
CA GLU A 68 -1.16 15.68 -0.98
C GLU A 68 -2.15 16.85 -1.06
N GLU A 69 -3.34 16.62 -1.59
CA GLU A 69 -4.37 17.65 -1.78
C GLU A 69 -5.47 17.58 -0.71
N GLY A 70 -5.41 16.57 0.19
CA GLY A 70 -6.35 16.43 1.30
C GLY A 70 -7.73 15.97 0.87
N GLY A 71 -8.75 16.38 1.63
CA GLY A 71 -10.15 16.00 1.54
C GLY A 71 -10.69 15.74 2.94
N GLU A 72 -12.01 15.70 3.10
CA GLU A 72 -12.63 15.48 4.42
C GLU A 72 -13.43 14.18 4.49
N ASP A 73 -13.78 13.59 3.34
CA ASP A 73 -14.67 12.42 3.25
C ASP A 73 -13.94 11.23 2.64
N SER A 74 -13.77 10.19 3.44
CA SER A 74 -13.14 8.92 3.07
C SER A 74 -14.12 7.87 2.56
N SER A 75 -15.40 8.21 2.40
CA SER A 75 -16.42 7.24 1.95
C SER A 75 -16.33 6.89 0.46
N GLY A 76 -15.60 7.67 -0.32
CA GLY A 76 -15.37 7.48 -1.74
C GLY A 76 -13.97 6.97 -2.07
N TRP A 77 -13.25 7.75 -2.87
CA TRP A 77 -11.88 7.44 -3.29
C TRP A 77 -10.86 7.90 -2.25
N ILE A 78 -9.90 7.04 -1.95
CA ILE A 78 -8.74 7.37 -1.11
C ILE A 78 -7.49 7.11 -1.94
N LEU A 79 -6.57 8.08 -1.97
CA LEU A 79 -5.39 8.08 -2.83
C LEU A 79 -4.13 8.34 -2.00
N ASP A 80 -3.13 7.46 -2.17
CA ASP A 80 -1.74 7.74 -1.89
C ASP A 80 -1.00 7.71 -3.24
N PRO A 81 -0.53 8.85 -3.73
CA PRO A 81 0.14 8.92 -5.02
C PRO A 81 1.45 8.14 -5.06
N ILE A 82 2.26 8.19 -4.01
CA ILE A 82 3.54 7.47 -3.91
C ILE A 82 3.83 7.10 -2.44
N ASP A 83 3.27 5.97 -1.96
CA ASP A 83 3.76 5.37 -0.72
C ASP A 83 5.24 5.01 -0.87
N GLY A 84 6.02 5.31 0.16
CA GLY A 84 7.47 5.17 0.08
C GLY A 84 8.18 6.32 -0.63
N THR A 85 7.71 7.57 -0.52
CA THR A 85 8.33 8.78 -1.10
C THR A 85 9.81 8.91 -0.75
N ARG A 86 10.24 8.48 0.44
CA ARG A 86 11.66 8.45 0.82
C ARG A 86 12.49 7.54 -0.09
N ASN A 87 11.95 6.37 -0.44
CA ASN A 87 12.58 5.46 -1.38
C ASN A 87 12.60 6.05 -2.79
N TYR A 88 11.46 6.58 -3.24
CA TYR A 88 11.31 7.20 -4.54
C TYR A 88 12.36 8.29 -4.78
N THR A 89 12.49 9.24 -3.85
CA THR A 89 13.42 10.36 -3.95
C THR A 89 14.91 9.93 -3.90
N ARG A 90 15.19 8.74 -3.37
CA ARG A 90 16.53 8.14 -3.35
C ARG A 90 16.81 7.18 -4.50
N GLY A 91 15.84 6.99 -5.41
CA GLY A 91 15.98 6.07 -6.53
C GLY A 91 15.92 4.59 -6.12
N ILE A 92 15.39 4.28 -4.93
CA ILE A 92 15.13 2.91 -4.47
C ILE A 92 13.79 2.46 -5.09
N PRO A 93 13.72 1.29 -5.77
CA PRO A 93 12.54 0.92 -6.57
C PRO A 93 11.37 0.36 -5.73
N VAL A 94 11.35 0.59 -4.42
CA VAL A 94 10.30 0.12 -3.48
C VAL A 94 9.42 1.31 -3.11
N TRP A 95 8.42 1.54 -3.94
CA TRP A 95 7.38 2.56 -3.79
C TRP A 95 6.15 2.15 -4.62
N ALA A 96 4.98 2.62 -4.25
CA ALA A 96 3.72 2.26 -4.90
C ALA A 96 2.72 3.41 -4.93
N THR A 97 1.84 3.44 -5.91
CA THR A 97 0.59 4.18 -5.85
C THR A 97 -0.47 3.31 -5.21
N MET A 98 -1.23 3.85 -4.25
CA MET A 98 -2.29 3.14 -3.56
C MET A 98 -3.63 3.82 -3.77
N ILE A 99 -4.65 3.03 -4.11
CA ILE A 99 -5.99 3.50 -4.46
C ILE A 99 -7.02 2.64 -3.73
N VAL A 100 -7.99 3.28 -3.09
CA VAL A 100 -9.15 2.61 -2.48
C VAL A 100 -10.43 3.27 -2.97
N PHE A 101 -11.49 2.48 -3.13
CA PHE A 101 -12.84 2.98 -3.31
C PHE A 101 -13.82 2.34 -2.32
N ALA A 102 -14.49 3.19 -1.53
CA ALA A 102 -15.60 2.83 -0.64
C ALA A 102 -15.31 1.62 0.27
N GLU A 103 -14.07 1.48 0.78
CA GLU A 103 -13.61 0.33 1.58
C GLU A 103 -13.87 -1.05 0.94
N ARG A 104 -14.13 -1.08 -0.36
CA ARG A 104 -14.51 -2.28 -1.10
C ARG A 104 -13.48 -2.70 -2.12
N VAL A 105 -12.91 -1.76 -2.85
CA VAL A 105 -11.89 -1.99 -3.88
C VAL A 105 -10.57 -1.41 -3.41
N ALA A 106 -9.48 -2.14 -3.62
CA ALA A 106 -8.13 -1.66 -3.35
C ALA A 106 -7.17 -2.05 -4.48
N VAL A 107 -6.26 -1.14 -4.82
CA VAL A 107 -5.15 -1.37 -5.74
C VAL A 107 -3.87 -0.81 -5.12
N VAL A 108 -2.79 -1.59 -5.17
CA VAL A 108 -1.43 -1.19 -4.84
C VAL A 108 -0.58 -1.47 -6.07
N SER A 109 -0.05 -0.42 -6.72
CA SER A 109 0.75 -0.55 -7.93
C SER A 109 2.17 -0.09 -7.70
N ALA A 110 3.14 -1.02 -7.79
CA ALA A 110 4.58 -0.79 -7.64
C ALA A 110 5.29 -1.02 -8.98
N PRO A 111 5.20 -0.05 -9.92
CA PRO A 111 5.61 -0.27 -11.30
C PRO A 111 7.13 -0.46 -11.44
N ALA A 112 7.94 0.12 -10.56
CA ALA A 112 9.39 -0.08 -10.56
C ALA A 112 9.80 -1.52 -10.16
N LEU A 113 8.92 -2.25 -9.47
CA LEU A 113 9.07 -3.67 -9.16
C LEU A 113 8.38 -4.58 -10.20
N GLY A 114 7.59 -4.02 -11.13
CA GLY A 114 6.74 -4.78 -12.03
C GLY A 114 5.65 -5.57 -11.29
N ARG A 115 5.16 -5.04 -10.18
CA ARG A 115 4.15 -5.69 -9.32
C ARG A 115 2.95 -4.81 -9.14
N ARG A 116 1.76 -5.43 -9.17
CA ARG A 116 0.48 -4.80 -8.84
C ARG A 116 -0.39 -5.77 -8.09
N TRP A 117 -0.91 -5.35 -6.95
CA TRP A 117 -1.87 -6.10 -6.14
C TRP A 117 -3.22 -5.40 -6.19
N TRP A 118 -4.30 -6.19 -6.14
CA TRP A 118 -5.64 -5.65 -6.01
C TRP A 118 -6.57 -6.63 -5.35
N ALA A 119 -7.64 -6.10 -4.80
CA ALA A 119 -8.75 -6.88 -4.26
C ALA A 119 -10.06 -6.13 -4.42
N GLU A 120 -11.15 -6.90 -4.51
CA GLU A 120 -12.50 -6.44 -4.29
C GLU A 120 -13.12 -7.33 -3.22
N ARG A 121 -13.81 -6.74 -2.25
CA ARG A 121 -14.43 -7.45 -1.12
C ARG A 121 -15.30 -8.62 -1.59
N GLY A 122 -15.01 -9.82 -1.09
CA GLY A 122 -15.68 -11.07 -1.40
C GLY A 122 -15.21 -11.76 -2.69
N HIS A 123 -14.21 -11.20 -3.40
CA HIS A 123 -13.70 -11.76 -4.66
C HIS A 123 -12.25 -12.25 -4.58
N GLY A 124 -11.62 -12.14 -3.37
CA GLY A 124 -10.24 -12.52 -3.14
C GLY A 124 -9.24 -11.45 -3.57
N ALA A 125 -7.97 -11.69 -3.25
CA ALA A 125 -6.84 -10.83 -3.60
C ALA A 125 -6.01 -11.44 -4.74
N TYR A 126 -5.41 -10.57 -5.54
CA TYR A 126 -4.65 -10.93 -6.71
C TYR A 126 -3.33 -10.15 -6.78
N ALA A 127 -2.29 -10.77 -7.33
CA ALA A 127 -1.04 -10.12 -7.70
C ALA A 127 -0.68 -10.44 -9.14
N ASN A 128 -0.54 -9.41 -9.99
CA ASN A 128 -0.26 -9.56 -11.43
C ASN A 128 -1.20 -10.55 -12.17
N GLY A 129 -2.47 -10.66 -11.74
CA GLY A 129 -3.47 -11.53 -12.36
C GLY A 129 -3.58 -12.92 -11.72
N GLU A 130 -2.70 -13.29 -10.82
CA GLU A 130 -2.75 -14.56 -10.09
C GLU A 130 -3.36 -14.35 -8.71
N GLN A 131 -4.29 -15.22 -8.31
CA GLN A 131 -4.87 -15.16 -6.97
C GLN A 131 -3.82 -15.47 -5.93
N ILE A 132 -3.77 -14.68 -4.86
CA ILE A 132 -2.80 -14.81 -3.77
C ILE A 132 -3.49 -15.20 -2.47
N HIS A 133 -2.72 -15.84 -1.60
CA HIS A 133 -3.14 -16.26 -0.26
C HIS A 133 -1.99 -16.12 0.73
N VAL A 134 -2.32 -15.80 1.96
CA VAL A 134 -1.36 -15.80 3.07
C VAL A 134 -0.80 -17.21 3.33
N SER A 135 0.35 -17.26 3.98
CA SER A 135 0.99 -18.52 4.36
C SER A 135 0.18 -19.31 5.39
N GLN A 136 0.50 -20.61 5.54
CA GLN A 136 -0.14 -21.49 6.53
C GLN A 136 0.77 -21.77 7.74
N ILE A 137 1.86 -21.04 7.90
CA ILE A 137 2.77 -21.17 9.06
C ILE A 137 2.07 -20.67 10.32
N GLU A 138 2.13 -21.49 11.38
CA GLU A 138 1.43 -21.24 12.64
C GLU A 138 2.40 -20.87 13.80
N ARG A 139 3.69 -21.18 13.66
CA ARG A 139 4.67 -20.99 14.72
C ARG A 139 5.61 -19.83 14.41
N VAL A 140 5.86 -19.01 15.40
CA VAL A 140 6.80 -17.88 15.27
C VAL A 140 8.20 -18.34 14.91
N GLU A 141 8.63 -19.51 15.43
CA GLU A 141 9.96 -20.08 15.18
C GLU A 141 10.18 -20.48 13.70
N ASP A 142 9.10 -20.62 12.93
CA ASP A 142 9.14 -20.96 11.51
C ASP A 142 8.82 -19.71 10.63
N ALA A 143 8.50 -18.58 11.24
CA ALA A 143 7.98 -17.40 10.57
C ALA A 143 9.06 -16.43 10.10
N THR A 144 8.79 -15.76 8.97
CA THR A 144 9.47 -14.53 8.55
C THR A 144 8.71 -13.33 9.11
N VAL A 145 9.41 -12.49 9.87
CA VAL A 145 8.89 -11.26 10.47
C VAL A 145 9.51 -10.06 9.77
N LEU A 146 8.67 -9.15 9.29
CA LEU A 146 9.05 -7.91 8.64
C LEU A 146 8.82 -6.74 9.59
N VAL A 147 9.80 -5.83 9.68
CA VAL A 147 9.73 -4.69 10.59
C VAL A 147 10.18 -3.43 9.87
N ARG A 148 9.49 -2.31 10.08
CA ARG A 148 9.88 -1.03 9.49
C ARG A 148 11.12 -0.43 10.13
N GLY A 149 11.27 -0.62 11.44
CA GLY A 149 12.29 0.05 12.25
C GLY A 149 13.47 -0.84 12.65
N LEU A 150 14.40 -0.24 13.41
CA LEU A 150 15.57 -0.93 13.96
C LEU A 150 15.27 -1.64 15.30
N GLU A 151 14.10 -1.40 15.87
CA GLU A 151 13.66 -2.01 17.14
C GLU A 151 12.53 -3.01 16.86
N PRO A 152 12.87 -4.27 16.53
CA PRO A 152 11.87 -5.29 16.31
C PRO A 152 11.12 -5.62 17.61
N PRO A 153 9.85 -6.03 17.53
CA PRO A 153 9.12 -6.50 18.70
C PRO A 153 9.79 -7.71 19.33
N ALA A 154 9.60 -7.94 20.63
CA ALA A 154 10.21 -9.05 21.37
C ALA A 154 9.96 -10.42 20.70
N LEU A 155 8.77 -10.63 20.15
CA LEU A 155 8.39 -11.81 19.39
C LEU A 155 9.34 -12.11 18.23
N ALA A 156 9.86 -11.08 17.54
CA ALA A 156 10.78 -11.23 16.42
C ALA A 156 12.10 -11.92 16.81
N ALA A 157 12.52 -11.87 18.08
CA ALA A 157 13.71 -12.58 18.55
C ALA A 157 13.58 -14.10 18.48
N ARG A 158 12.35 -14.64 18.36
CA ARG A 158 12.07 -16.07 18.22
C ARG A 158 11.85 -16.49 16.77
N ALA A 159 11.69 -15.53 15.86
CA ALA A 159 11.38 -15.81 14.47
C ALA A 159 12.53 -16.50 13.74
N TRP A 160 12.19 -17.37 12.79
CA TRP A 160 13.17 -17.98 11.89
C TRP A 160 13.96 -16.93 11.10
N HIS A 161 13.29 -15.84 10.71
CA HIS A 161 13.90 -14.85 9.84
C HIS A 161 13.30 -13.46 10.11
N VAL A 162 14.15 -12.44 10.21
CA VAL A 162 13.71 -11.04 10.38
C VAL A 162 14.31 -10.17 9.29
N ARG A 163 13.50 -9.30 8.68
CA ARG A 163 13.95 -8.31 7.69
C ARG A 163 13.34 -6.95 7.98
N ALA A 164 14.15 -5.92 7.73
CA ALA A 164 13.70 -4.54 7.79
C ALA A 164 13.11 -4.15 6.42
N PHE A 165 11.83 -4.42 6.24
CA PHE A 165 11.00 -3.91 5.15
C PHE A 165 9.84 -3.15 5.77
N GLY A 166 9.50 -1.99 5.24
CA GLY A 166 8.38 -1.19 5.67
C GLY A 166 7.52 -0.78 4.50
N ASP A 167 6.64 0.19 4.75
CA ASP A 167 5.72 0.75 3.79
C ASP A 167 4.83 -0.39 3.19
N PHE A 168 4.16 -0.17 2.08
CA PHE A 168 3.29 -1.17 1.43
C PHE A 168 3.95 -2.55 1.26
N TRP A 169 5.27 -2.56 1.01
CA TRP A 169 5.99 -3.77 0.60
C TRP A 169 5.94 -4.88 1.63
N ALA A 170 6.13 -4.54 2.91
CA ALA A 170 6.06 -5.53 3.99
C ALA A 170 4.69 -6.22 4.05
N HIS A 171 3.63 -5.44 3.95
CA HIS A 171 2.25 -5.93 4.03
C HIS A 171 1.86 -6.77 2.82
N MET A 172 2.30 -6.39 1.62
CA MET A 172 2.05 -7.17 0.40
C MET A 172 2.80 -8.51 0.39
N LEU A 173 3.99 -8.59 0.98
CA LEU A 173 4.68 -9.86 1.19
C LEU A 173 3.92 -10.80 2.14
N VAL A 174 3.24 -10.29 3.15
CA VAL A 174 2.35 -11.11 4.00
C VAL A 174 1.13 -11.58 3.20
N ALA A 175 0.52 -10.71 2.41
CA ALA A 175 -0.64 -11.07 1.57
C ALA A 175 -0.30 -12.17 0.54
N GLU A 176 0.94 -12.18 0.01
CA GLU A 176 1.42 -13.22 -0.92
C GLU A 176 1.87 -14.52 -0.22
N GLY A 177 1.90 -14.57 1.12
CA GLY A 177 2.40 -15.71 1.88
C GLY A 177 3.92 -15.84 1.89
N ALA A 178 4.66 -14.79 1.50
CA ALA A 178 6.13 -14.76 1.54
C ALA A 178 6.68 -14.37 2.92
N ALA A 179 5.83 -13.84 3.78
CA ALA A 179 6.11 -13.56 5.19
C ALA A 179 4.84 -13.81 6.02
N GLU A 180 4.99 -13.93 7.33
CA GLU A 180 3.89 -14.25 8.23
C GLU A 180 3.42 -13.07 9.05
N LEU A 181 4.31 -12.10 9.26
CA LEU A 181 4.06 -10.93 10.10
C LEU A 181 4.78 -9.71 9.55
N ALA A 182 4.09 -8.58 9.46
CA ALA A 182 4.69 -7.27 9.24
C ALA A 182 4.24 -6.31 10.33
N VAL A 183 5.21 -5.56 10.89
CA VAL A 183 4.98 -4.54 11.92
C VAL A 183 5.51 -3.21 11.40
N ASP A 184 4.59 -2.27 11.21
CA ASP A 184 4.89 -0.92 10.75
C ASP A 184 4.79 0.11 11.88
N ALA A 185 5.00 1.39 11.56
CA ALA A 185 4.86 2.49 12.50
C ALA A 185 3.41 2.57 13.03
N PRO A 186 3.21 2.92 14.29
CA PRO A 186 1.89 3.29 14.77
C PRO A 186 1.40 4.57 14.08
N ASP A 187 0.10 4.79 14.09
CA ASP A 187 -0.54 6.03 13.62
C ASP A 187 -0.40 6.31 12.11
N LEU A 188 -0.43 5.25 11.29
CA LEU A 188 -0.51 5.40 9.83
C LEU A 188 -1.78 6.14 9.42
N ALA A 189 -1.68 6.99 8.40
CA ALA A 189 -2.84 7.66 7.82
C ALA A 189 -3.73 6.65 7.06
N ILE A 190 -4.97 7.03 6.80
CA ILE A 190 -5.94 6.12 6.17
C ILE A 190 -5.49 5.68 4.76
N TRP A 191 -4.84 6.54 4.01
CA TRP A 191 -4.32 6.21 2.67
C TRP A 191 -3.16 5.21 2.71
N ASP A 192 -2.39 5.14 3.83
CA ASP A 192 -1.33 4.15 4.02
C ASP A 192 -1.89 2.76 4.32
N TRP A 193 -2.91 2.64 5.20
CA TRP A 193 -3.33 1.34 5.71
C TRP A 193 -4.57 0.75 5.04
N ALA A 194 -5.52 1.58 4.57
CA ALA A 194 -6.79 1.06 4.05
C ALA A 194 -6.60 0.13 2.82
N PRO A 195 -5.77 0.47 1.81
CA PRO A 195 -5.54 -0.44 0.68
C PRO A 195 -4.89 -1.76 1.10
N LEU A 196 -3.96 -1.69 2.05
CA LEU A 196 -3.22 -2.86 2.53
C LEU A 196 -4.15 -3.82 3.29
N SER A 197 -5.04 -3.28 4.14
CA SER A 197 -5.98 -4.06 4.93
C SER A 197 -6.96 -4.85 4.04
N ILE A 198 -7.51 -4.20 3.00
CA ILE A 198 -8.46 -4.85 2.09
C ILE A 198 -7.79 -6.01 1.35
N ILE A 199 -6.61 -5.80 0.76
CA ILE A 199 -5.88 -6.82 0.02
C ILE A 199 -5.49 -7.97 0.95
N LEU A 200 -4.97 -7.66 2.13
CA LEU A 200 -4.54 -8.67 3.10
C LEU A 200 -5.70 -9.53 3.59
N GLU A 201 -6.83 -8.93 3.92
CA GLU A 201 -8.02 -9.65 4.39
C GLU A 201 -8.62 -10.54 3.31
N GLU A 202 -8.66 -10.06 2.06
CA GLU A 202 -9.10 -10.85 0.90
C GLU A 202 -8.11 -11.99 0.54
N ALA A 203 -6.82 -11.86 0.93
CA ALA A 203 -5.85 -12.95 0.86
C ALA A 203 -5.97 -13.96 2.02
N GLY A 204 -6.85 -13.71 3.01
CA GLY A 204 -7.09 -14.56 4.19
C GLY A 204 -6.27 -14.20 5.42
N GLY A 205 -5.58 -13.06 5.40
CA GLY A 205 -4.82 -12.50 6.53
C GLY A 205 -5.64 -11.63 7.47
N ARG A 206 -4.93 -10.88 8.33
CA ARG A 206 -5.49 -9.94 9.30
C ARG A 206 -4.66 -8.66 9.34
N TYR A 207 -5.34 -7.53 9.50
CA TYR A 207 -4.71 -6.22 9.71
C TYR A 207 -5.31 -5.55 10.95
N GLU A 208 -4.45 -5.08 11.87
CA GLU A 208 -4.87 -4.32 13.05
C GLU A 208 -3.72 -3.43 13.53
N SER A 209 -3.98 -2.14 13.75
CA SER A 209 -3.02 -1.20 14.37
C SER A 209 -1.62 -1.24 13.73
N SER A 210 -1.54 -1.13 12.41
CA SER A 210 -0.30 -1.17 11.62
C SER A 210 0.45 -2.53 11.67
N VAL A 211 -0.24 -3.59 12.08
CA VAL A 211 0.28 -4.96 12.07
C VAL A 211 -0.51 -5.80 11.07
N SER A 212 0.21 -6.46 10.18
CA SER A 212 -0.35 -7.46 9.25
C SER A 212 0.15 -8.84 9.62
N TRP A 213 -0.73 -9.84 9.63
CA TRP A 213 -0.29 -11.23 9.80
C TRP A 213 -1.19 -12.22 9.04
N ASN A 214 -0.70 -13.43 8.88
CA ASN A 214 -1.37 -14.49 8.12
C ASN A 214 -2.64 -15.06 8.81
N GLY A 215 -3.08 -14.51 9.93
CA GLY A 215 -4.25 -14.99 10.69
C GLY A 215 -4.03 -16.31 11.44
N LYS A 216 -2.84 -16.89 11.38
CA LYS A 216 -2.47 -18.18 12.02
C LYS A 216 -1.53 -17.98 13.19
N LEU A 217 -0.61 -17.03 13.10
CA LEU A 217 0.30 -16.72 14.20
C LEU A 217 -0.47 -16.15 15.40
N ASP A 218 -0.01 -16.53 16.60
CA ASP A 218 -0.39 -15.84 17.84
C ASP A 218 0.43 -14.56 17.97
N VAL A 219 -0.25 -13.43 17.80
CA VAL A 219 0.33 -12.08 17.89
C VAL A 219 -0.07 -11.34 19.17
N SER A 220 -0.59 -12.06 20.17
CA SER A 220 -1.07 -11.47 21.43
C SER A 220 0.00 -10.67 22.19
N GLU A 221 1.28 -11.00 21.99
CA GLU A 221 2.43 -10.28 22.59
C GLU A 221 2.68 -8.89 21.95
N LEU A 222 2.00 -8.56 20.82
CA LEU A 222 2.12 -7.26 20.13
C LEU A 222 1.03 -6.27 20.54
N ARG A 223 0.08 -6.67 21.38
CA ARG A 223 -1.08 -5.89 21.81
C ARG A 223 -0.86 -5.18 23.13
#